data_9a7c9b433ccec0dd059e03bdb9c1dc3d
#
_entry.id   9a7c9b433ccec0dd059e03bdb9c1dc3d
#
_cell.length_a   1.000
_cell.length_b   1.000
_cell.length_c   1.000
_cell.angle_alpha   90.00
_cell.angle_beta   90.00
_cell.angle_gamma   90.00
#
_symmetry.space_group_name_H-M   'P 1'
#
loop_
_entity.id
_entity.type
_entity.pdbx_description
1 polymer ?
#
loop_
_entity_poly.entity_id
_entity_poly.type
_entity_poly.pdbx_seq_one_letter_code
_entity_poly.pdbx_strand_id
1 'polypeptide(L)'
;MEAIYLDNAATSFPKPAGVSDRMKYYLDCVGANVNRSVYTAAQEAGLVTLTLRQRLARLFDFPEPPTHVILTPGATAGLNMIISGLLRPGDHCIVSSMEHNAVMRPLLRLPGVAVSRVPCDAEGFADLDALPGLFREDTRLVIMAHGSNVCGVVQDAAAIGRICAEKGVPFALDAAQTAGHLPVDFQAFGLSAMAVPGHKGLLGPGGVGALLLRDDFAQKLTPLIAGGTGSASDSEYLPPYLPDRFESGTANLPGCYGWEAALRFIEETGVDALRQHERALCARFLDGLADISGVRLVGPRNMDRRVGVISVDFLRHDNAEMAYALEAQYGILTRCGLHCAPSAHKTLGTFPQGTVRFSLGWASTEADVDAALAAIRALA
;
A
#
# COMPACT_ATOMS: atom_id res chain seq x y z
N MET A 1 11.31 -0.92 29.94
CA MET A 1 10.52 0.11 29.24
C MET A 1 9.63 -0.62 28.23
N GLU A 2 8.37 -0.23 28.10
CA GLU A 2 7.51 -0.71 27.02
C GLU A 2 8.08 -0.18 25.70
N ALA A 3 8.12 -1.03 24.66
CA ALA A 3 8.71 -0.65 23.39
C ALA A 3 7.82 0.35 22.65
N ILE A 4 8.39 1.42 22.12
CA ILE A 4 7.72 2.42 21.30
C ILE A 4 7.78 1.96 19.83
N TYR A 5 6.63 1.62 19.24
CA TYR A 5 6.55 1.11 17.88
C TYR A 5 6.33 2.22 16.85
N LEU A 6 7.35 2.52 16.07
CA LEU A 6 7.33 3.54 15.01
C LEU A 6 7.71 2.97 13.63
N ASP A 7 7.34 1.70 13.33
CA ASP A 7 7.51 1.08 12.01
C ASP A 7 6.17 0.67 11.35
N ASN A 8 5.12 1.51 11.51
CA ASN A 8 3.79 1.25 10.98
C ASN A 8 3.74 1.19 9.44
N ALA A 9 4.66 1.84 8.74
CA ALA A 9 4.77 1.76 7.27
C ALA A 9 5.23 0.37 6.77
N ALA A 10 5.85 -0.45 7.63
CA ALA A 10 6.13 -1.86 7.32
C ALA A 10 4.88 -2.72 7.58
N THR A 11 4.28 -2.60 8.76
CA THR A 11 3.00 -3.22 9.16
C THR A 11 2.44 -2.46 10.35
N SER A 12 1.14 -2.25 10.43
CA SER A 12 0.54 -1.58 11.60
C SER A 12 0.62 -2.46 12.85
N PHE A 13 0.95 -1.84 13.99
CA PHE A 13 0.94 -2.48 15.31
C PHE A 13 0.68 -1.43 16.42
N PRO A 14 -0.13 -1.76 17.44
CA PRO A 14 -0.95 -2.98 17.56
C PRO A 14 -2.08 -3.04 16.53
N LYS A 15 -2.70 -4.20 16.37
CA LYS A 15 -3.95 -4.32 15.61
C LYS A 15 -5.13 -3.85 16.48
N PRO A 16 -6.20 -3.30 15.88
CA PRO A 16 -7.42 -3.00 16.63
C PRO A 16 -8.01 -4.23 17.35
N ALA A 17 -8.69 -3.99 18.45
CA ALA A 17 -9.43 -5.04 19.16
C ALA A 17 -10.39 -5.78 18.20
N GLY A 18 -10.51 -7.08 18.38
CA GLY A 18 -11.37 -7.94 17.58
C GLY A 18 -10.71 -8.52 16.31
N VAL A 19 -9.58 -7.98 15.82
CA VAL A 19 -8.88 -8.55 14.64
C VAL A 19 -8.41 -9.97 14.95
N SER A 20 -7.63 -10.17 16.00
CA SER A 20 -7.16 -11.50 16.43
C SER A 20 -8.30 -12.42 16.84
N ASP A 21 -9.33 -11.90 17.52
CA ASP A 21 -10.47 -12.68 17.98
C ASP A 21 -11.27 -13.25 16.81
N ARG A 22 -11.47 -12.48 15.75
CA ARG A 22 -12.16 -12.94 14.55
C ARG A 22 -11.35 -13.99 13.78
N MET A 23 -10.02 -13.84 13.74
CA MET A 23 -9.15 -14.87 13.16
C MET A 23 -9.23 -16.17 13.98
N LYS A 24 -9.16 -16.07 15.31
CA LYS A 24 -9.29 -17.21 16.21
C LYS A 24 -10.67 -17.87 16.09
N TYR A 25 -11.75 -17.07 16.03
CA TYR A 25 -13.10 -17.58 15.83
C TYR A 25 -13.23 -18.42 14.56
N TYR A 26 -12.67 -17.96 13.44
CA TYR A 26 -12.67 -18.77 12.22
C TYR A 26 -11.99 -20.12 12.42
N LEU A 27 -10.81 -20.14 13.07
CA LEU A 27 -10.01 -21.36 13.26
C LEU A 27 -10.71 -22.34 14.22
N ASP A 28 -11.34 -21.84 15.28
CA ASP A 28 -11.93 -22.69 16.32
C ASP A 28 -13.37 -23.12 16.02
N CYS A 29 -14.14 -22.29 15.30
CA CYS A 29 -15.58 -22.45 15.21
C CYS A 29 -16.13 -22.60 13.79
N VAL A 30 -15.44 -22.04 12.75
CA VAL A 30 -15.95 -22.07 11.37
C VAL A 30 -15.24 -23.13 10.54
N GLY A 31 -13.93 -22.99 10.33
CA GLY A 31 -13.09 -23.97 9.63
C GLY A 31 -13.52 -24.39 8.23
N ALA A 32 -14.45 -23.67 7.61
CA ALA A 32 -15.08 -24.03 6.33
C ALA A 32 -14.46 -23.25 5.17
N ASN A 33 -14.31 -23.92 4.02
CA ASN A 33 -13.93 -23.23 2.79
C ASN A 33 -15.15 -22.60 2.10
N VAL A 34 -14.90 -21.61 1.23
CA VAL A 34 -15.94 -20.96 0.39
C VAL A 34 -16.13 -21.71 -0.94
N ASN A 35 -17.24 -21.42 -1.62
CA ASN A 35 -17.56 -21.80 -3.01
C ASN A 35 -17.89 -23.27 -3.27
N ARG A 36 -17.85 -24.19 -2.28
CA ARG A 36 -18.07 -25.62 -2.55
C ARG A 36 -19.11 -26.31 -1.69
N SER A 37 -19.61 -25.64 -0.65
CA SER A 37 -20.45 -26.30 0.34
C SER A 37 -21.65 -25.45 0.69
N VAL A 38 -22.77 -26.11 0.98
CA VAL A 38 -24.06 -25.46 1.30
C VAL A 38 -24.38 -25.45 2.79
N TYR A 39 -23.50 -26.02 3.63
CA TYR A 39 -23.69 -26.00 5.09
C TYR A 39 -23.39 -24.62 5.70
N THR A 40 -24.01 -24.35 6.85
CA THR A 40 -24.05 -23.02 7.48
C THR A 40 -22.67 -22.34 7.62
N ALA A 41 -21.65 -23.09 8.06
CA ALA A 41 -20.30 -22.53 8.22
C ALA A 41 -19.68 -22.06 6.89
N ALA A 42 -19.93 -22.76 5.78
CA ALA A 42 -19.45 -22.33 4.46
C ALA A 42 -20.21 -21.10 3.96
N GLN A 43 -21.52 -21.01 4.25
CA GLN A 43 -22.30 -19.80 3.94
C GLN A 43 -21.82 -18.60 4.75
N GLU A 44 -21.51 -18.79 6.04
CA GLU A 44 -20.93 -17.74 6.88
C GLU A 44 -19.60 -17.24 6.30
N ALA A 45 -18.70 -18.15 5.94
CA ALA A 45 -17.40 -17.79 5.35
C ALA A 45 -17.59 -17.03 4.03
N GLY A 46 -18.52 -17.45 3.18
CA GLY A 46 -18.91 -16.73 1.96
C GLY A 46 -19.44 -15.33 2.23
N LEU A 47 -20.30 -15.18 3.26
CA LEU A 47 -20.83 -13.87 3.64
C LEU A 47 -19.75 -12.93 4.18
N VAL A 48 -18.81 -13.42 4.96
CA VAL A 48 -17.68 -12.59 5.48
C VAL A 48 -16.80 -12.11 4.33
N THR A 49 -16.48 -12.97 3.35
CA THR A 49 -15.69 -12.54 2.19
C THR A 49 -16.44 -11.55 1.31
N LEU A 50 -17.74 -11.71 1.13
CA LEU A 50 -18.58 -10.74 0.41
C LEU A 50 -18.63 -9.40 1.15
N THR A 51 -18.84 -9.42 2.47
CA THR A 51 -18.89 -8.22 3.31
C THR A 51 -17.55 -7.48 3.25
N LEU A 52 -16.42 -8.21 3.31
CA LEU A 52 -15.08 -7.64 3.17
C LEU A 52 -14.93 -6.87 1.84
N ARG A 53 -15.35 -7.47 0.72
CA ARG A 53 -15.31 -6.82 -0.60
C ARG A 53 -16.22 -5.58 -0.66
N GLN A 54 -17.42 -5.66 -0.08
CA GLN A 54 -18.36 -4.53 -0.02
C GLN A 54 -17.81 -3.36 0.80
N ARG A 55 -17.13 -3.64 1.94
CA ARG A 55 -16.48 -2.62 2.76
C ARG A 55 -15.34 -1.94 1.99
N LEU A 56 -14.50 -2.72 1.32
CA LEU A 56 -13.42 -2.18 0.48
C LEU A 56 -13.98 -1.32 -0.68
N ALA A 57 -15.03 -1.79 -1.35
CA ALA A 57 -15.66 -1.03 -2.42
C ALA A 57 -16.19 0.33 -1.92
N ARG A 58 -16.89 0.34 -0.77
CA ARG A 58 -17.37 1.60 -0.16
C ARG A 58 -16.23 2.51 0.28
N LEU A 59 -15.20 1.94 0.92
CA LEU A 59 -14.08 2.73 1.45
C LEU A 59 -13.34 3.51 0.36
N PHE A 60 -13.32 3.00 -0.88
CA PHE A 60 -12.58 3.59 -1.99
C PHE A 60 -13.47 4.20 -3.08
N ASP A 61 -14.77 4.37 -2.82
CA ASP A 61 -15.75 4.84 -3.83
C ASP A 61 -15.61 4.07 -5.16
N PHE A 62 -15.53 2.75 -5.04
CA PHE A 62 -15.30 1.85 -6.16
C PHE A 62 -16.60 1.55 -6.90
N PRO A 63 -16.70 1.86 -8.23
CA PRO A 63 -17.96 1.87 -8.95
C PRO A 63 -18.46 0.48 -9.37
N GLU A 64 -17.58 -0.51 -9.40
CA GLU A 64 -17.92 -1.85 -9.90
C GLU A 64 -18.53 -2.73 -8.81
N PRO A 65 -19.19 -3.83 -9.19
CA PRO A 65 -19.69 -4.82 -8.23
C PRO A 65 -18.60 -5.36 -7.30
N PRO A 66 -18.92 -5.78 -6.07
CA PRO A 66 -17.94 -6.33 -5.12
C PRO A 66 -17.11 -7.50 -5.66
N THR A 67 -17.61 -8.21 -6.67
CA THR A 67 -16.87 -9.27 -7.38
C THR A 67 -15.62 -8.78 -8.10
N HIS A 68 -15.51 -7.48 -8.38
CA HIS A 68 -14.32 -6.85 -8.99
C HIS A 68 -13.26 -6.43 -7.96
N VAL A 69 -13.51 -6.66 -6.69
CA VAL A 69 -12.53 -6.57 -5.61
C VAL A 69 -11.91 -7.95 -5.45
N ILE A 70 -10.76 -8.18 -6.05
CA ILE A 70 -10.05 -9.47 -6.03
C ILE A 70 -9.23 -9.57 -4.75
N LEU A 71 -9.45 -10.59 -3.93
CA LEU A 71 -8.65 -10.84 -2.72
C LEU A 71 -7.30 -11.43 -3.11
N THR A 72 -6.23 -10.87 -2.56
CA THR A 72 -4.87 -11.25 -2.86
C THR A 72 -4.07 -11.48 -1.56
N PRO A 73 -2.90 -12.15 -1.60
CA PRO A 73 -2.03 -12.24 -0.44
C PRO A 73 -1.43 -10.89 0.04
N GLY A 74 -1.61 -9.82 -0.74
CA GLY A 74 -1.13 -8.47 -0.46
C GLY A 74 -0.98 -7.64 -1.72
N ALA A 75 -0.67 -6.34 -1.59
CA ALA A 75 -0.53 -5.42 -2.71
C ALA A 75 0.48 -5.92 -3.77
N THR A 76 1.59 -6.51 -3.37
CA THR A 76 2.60 -7.06 -4.30
C THR A 76 2.01 -8.07 -5.28
N ALA A 77 1.11 -8.95 -4.83
CA ALA A 77 0.44 -9.90 -5.73
C ALA A 77 -0.49 -9.16 -6.71
N GLY A 78 -1.29 -8.20 -6.23
CA GLY A 78 -2.14 -7.37 -7.09
C GLY A 78 -1.35 -6.61 -8.16
N LEU A 79 -0.23 -5.97 -7.76
CA LEU A 79 0.65 -5.26 -8.70
C LEU A 79 1.27 -6.19 -9.75
N ASN A 80 1.67 -7.41 -9.35
CA ASN A 80 2.13 -8.42 -10.31
C ASN A 80 1.02 -8.87 -11.26
N MET A 81 -0.22 -9.02 -10.79
CA MET A 81 -1.37 -9.34 -11.64
C MET A 81 -1.61 -8.25 -12.69
N ILE A 82 -1.52 -6.97 -12.33
CA ILE A 82 -1.61 -5.85 -13.28
C ILE A 82 -0.46 -5.92 -14.29
N ILE A 83 0.77 -5.89 -13.81
CA ILE A 83 1.98 -5.72 -14.63
C ILE A 83 2.18 -6.90 -15.56
N SER A 84 2.26 -8.10 -15.01
CA SER A 84 2.54 -9.32 -15.79
C SER A 84 1.30 -9.85 -16.51
N GLY A 85 0.11 -9.50 -16.04
CA GLY A 85 -1.16 -9.83 -16.71
C GLY A 85 -1.40 -8.99 -17.95
N LEU A 86 -0.96 -7.73 -17.98
CA LEU A 86 -1.20 -6.79 -19.07
C LEU A 86 -0.05 -6.72 -20.08
N LEU A 87 1.17 -6.48 -19.60
CA LEU A 87 2.29 -6.07 -20.45
C LEU A 87 2.92 -7.26 -21.21
N ARG A 88 3.29 -7.01 -22.45
CA ARG A 88 3.92 -7.95 -23.39
C ARG A 88 5.20 -7.35 -23.97
N PRO A 89 6.11 -8.15 -24.55
CA PRO A 89 7.25 -7.62 -25.31
C PRO A 89 6.82 -6.62 -26.38
N GLY A 90 7.45 -5.45 -26.41
CA GLY A 90 7.11 -4.32 -27.29
C GLY A 90 6.22 -3.27 -26.62
N ASP A 91 5.62 -3.55 -25.45
CA ASP A 91 4.85 -2.56 -24.72
C ASP A 91 5.74 -1.59 -23.92
N HIS A 92 5.15 -0.43 -23.61
CA HIS A 92 5.78 0.60 -22.79
C HIS A 92 4.93 0.87 -21.54
N CYS A 93 5.61 1.08 -20.42
CA CYS A 93 5.02 1.44 -19.12
C CYS A 93 5.65 2.73 -18.56
N ILE A 94 4.82 3.62 -18.02
CA ILE A 94 5.28 4.80 -17.32
C ILE A 94 5.13 4.59 -15.81
N VAL A 95 6.18 4.91 -15.04
CA VAL A 95 6.24 4.85 -13.58
C VAL A 95 6.80 6.16 -13.03
N SER A 96 6.76 6.38 -11.73
CA SER A 96 7.52 7.49 -11.10
C SER A 96 8.96 7.08 -10.75
N SER A 97 9.82 8.05 -10.43
CA SER A 97 11.14 7.76 -9.86
C SER A 97 11.09 7.34 -8.39
N MET A 98 9.89 7.34 -7.77
CA MET A 98 9.65 7.03 -6.35
C MET A 98 9.11 5.62 -6.08
N GLU A 99 9.06 4.75 -7.09
CA GLU A 99 8.38 3.46 -7.00
C GLU A 99 9.03 2.47 -6.03
N HIS A 100 8.16 1.71 -5.38
CA HIS A 100 8.54 0.55 -4.58
C HIS A 100 8.96 -0.63 -5.46
N ASN A 101 9.79 -1.53 -4.92
CA ASN A 101 10.22 -2.76 -5.61
C ASN A 101 9.06 -3.70 -6.02
N ALA A 102 7.88 -3.58 -5.40
CA ALA A 102 6.69 -4.33 -5.80
C ALA A 102 6.18 -3.94 -7.21
N VAL A 103 6.49 -2.72 -7.68
CA VAL A 103 6.26 -2.24 -9.05
C VAL A 103 7.49 -2.51 -9.91
N MET A 104 8.68 -2.08 -9.46
CA MET A 104 9.87 -2.09 -10.31
C MET A 104 10.38 -3.49 -10.66
N ARG A 105 10.38 -4.41 -9.70
CA ARG A 105 10.91 -5.77 -9.96
C ARG A 105 10.10 -6.57 -10.96
N PRO A 106 8.75 -6.63 -10.89
CA PRO A 106 7.98 -7.29 -11.95
C PRO A 106 8.14 -6.62 -13.31
N LEU A 107 8.19 -5.28 -13.40
CA LEU A 107 8.43 -4.56 -14.65
C LEU A 107 9.78 -4.91 -15.28
N LEU A 108 10.86 -4.83 -14.50
CA LEU A 108 12.21 -5.08 -14.99
C LEU A 108 12.47 -6.57 -15.31
N ARG A 109 11.62 -7.47 -14.83
CA ARG A 109 11.68 -8.90 -15.16
C ARG A 109 11.05 -9.22 -16.51
N LEU A 110 10.17 -8.36 -17.04
CA LEU A 110 9.50 -8.61 -18.32
C LEU A 110 10.43 -8.28 -19.50
N PRO A 111 10.81 -9.26 -20.32
CA PRO A 111 11.68 -8.99 -21.45
C PRO A 111 10.97 -8.16 -22.52
N GLY A 112 11.67 -7.16 -23.09
CA GLY A 112 11.16 -6.35 -24.18
C GLY A 112 10.11 -5.32 -23.79
N VAL A 113 9.80 -5.12 -22.50
CA VAL A 113 8.96 -4.02 -22.01
C VAL A 113 9.83 -2.80 -21.76
N ALA A 114 9.47 -1.67 -22.38
CA ALA A 114 10.15 -0.40 -22.16
C ALA A 114 9.55 0.32 -20.92
N VAL A 115 10.39 1.03 -20.15
CA VAL A 115 9.96 1.74 -18.95
C VAL A 115 10.49 3.18 -18.97
N SER A 116 9.57 4.16 -18.95
CA SER A 116 9.89 5.56 -18.69
C SER A 116 9.57 5.95 -17.26
N ARG A 117 10.37 6.87 -16.70
CA ARG A 117 10.17 7.38 -15.35
C ARG A 117 9.82 8.85 -15.37
N VAL A 118 8.69 9.21 -14.77
CA VAL A 118 8.38 10.60 -14.41
C VAL A 118 9.43 11.04 -13.39
N PRO A 119 10.20 12.09 -13.66
CA PRO A 119 11.13 12.63 -12.68
C PRO A 119 10.36 13.15 -11.47
N CYS A 120 10.95 13.06 -10.28
CA CYS A 120 10.43 13.68 -9.08
C CYS A 120 11.48 14.64 -8.51
N ASP A 121 11.01 15.67 -7.83
CA ASP A 121 11.88 16.66 -7.19
C ASP A 121 12.59 16.10 -5.93
N ALA A 122 13.37 16.95 -5.25
CA ALA A 122 14.13 16.59 -4.05
C ALA A 122 13.25 16.27 -2.83
N GLU A 123 11.96 16.62 -2.85
CA GLU A 123 10.97 16.26 -1.84
C GLU A 123 10.17 15.00 -2.24
N GLY A 124 10.31 14.55 -3.50
CA GLY A 124 9.68 13.35 -4.04
C GLY A 124 8.37 13.60 -4.79
N PHE A 125 7.98 14.85 -5.07
CA PHE A 125 6.81 15.17 -5.89
C PHE A 125 7.09 14.93 -7.37
N ALA A 126 6.19 14.23 -8.04
CA ALA A 126 6.29 13.96 -9.47
C ALA A 126 6.11 15.24 -10.30
N ASP A 127 6.97 15.42 -11.31
CA ASP A 127 6.85 16.47 -12.32
C ASP A 127 5.73 16.10 -13.31
N LEU A 128 4.55 16.65 -13.09
CA LEU A 128 3.38 16.38 -13.91
C LEU A 128 3.45 17.10 -15.27
N ASP A 129 4.26 18.14 -15.42
CA ASP A 129 4.47 18.82 -16.70
C ASP A 129 5.31 17.95 -17.64
N ALA A 130 6.21 17.13 -17.10
CA ALA A 130 7.00 16.17 -17.87
C ALA A 130 6.18 14.92 -18.28
N LEU A 131 5.14 14.54 -17.53
CA LEU A 131 4.39 13.31 -17.76
C LEU A 131 3.79 13.20 -19.18
N PRO A 132 3.12 14.21 -19.77
CA PRO A 132 2.56 14.13 -21.12
C PRO A 132 3.56 13.79 -22.22
N GLY A 133 4.82 14.23 -22.06
CA GLY A 133 5.90 13.96 -23.01
C GLY A 133 6.47 12.54 -22.97
N LEU A 134 6.13 11.75 -21.97
CA LEU A 134 6.60 10.37 -21.84
C LEU A 134 5.70 9.36 -22.55
N PHE A 135 4.48 9.75 -22.95
CA PHE A 135 3.56 8.85 -23.65
C PHE A 135 4.04 8.57 -25.09
N ARG A 136 3.93 7.31 -25.48
CA ARG A 136 4.30 6.76 -26.79
C ARG A 136 3.12 5.96 -27.34
N GLU A 137 3.15 5.61 -28.62
CA GLU A 137 2.10 4.79 -29.25
C GLU A 137 1.99 3.39 -28.61
N ASP A 138 3.09 2.86 -28.11
CA ASP A 138 3.18 1.57 -27.43
C ASP A 138 2.96 1.66 -25.90
N THR A 139 2.62 2.83 -25.36
CA THR A 139 2.29 2.97 -23.90
C THR A 139 1.00 2.24 -23.60
N ARG A 140 1.07 1.27 -22.66
CA ARG A 140 -0.07 0.44 -22.28
C ARG A 140 -0.49 0.63 -20.83
N LEU A 141 0.36 1.23 -20.00
CA LEU A 141 0.10 1.38 -18.56
C LEU A 141 0.86 2.58 -18.00
N VAL A 142 0.18 3.35 -17.17
CA VAL A 142 0.81 4.20 -16.15
C VAL A 142 0.56 3.53 -14.80
N ILE A 143 1.60 3.31 -13.99
CA ILE A 143 1.47 2.76 -12.64
C ILE A 143 2.35 3.53 -11.68
N MET A 144 1.75 4.04 -10.59
CA MET A 144 2.47 4.86 -9.63
C MET A 144 2.07 4.56 -8.19
N ALA A 145 3.03 4.69 -7.29
CA ALA A 145 2.77 4.73 -5.86
C ALA A 145 2.07 6.03 -5.50
N HIS A 146 0.92 5.94 -4.84
CA HIS A 146 0.18 7.12 -4.34
C HIS A 146 0.94 7.81 -3.20
N GLY A 147 1.48 7.01 -2.27
CA GLY A 147 2.28 7.51 -1.16
C GLY A 147 3.64 6.84 -1.09
N SER A 148 4.69 7.62 -0.82
CA SER A 148 6.04 7.08 -0.67
C SER A 148 6.23 6.44 0.70
N ASN A 149 6.68 5.18 0.70
CA ASN A 149 7.09 4.48 1.91
C ASN A 149 8.47 4.92 2.42
N VAL A 150 9.15 5.82 1.70
CA VAL A 150 10.43 6.40 2.10
C VAL A 150 10.23 7.72 2.82
N CYS A 151 9.60 8.71 2.19
CA CYS A 151 9.53 10.08 2.70
C CYS A 151 8.12 10.57 3.02
N GLY A 152 7.10 9.73 2.78
CA GLY A 152 5.71 10.06 3.08
C GLY A 152 5.01 10.96 2.06
N VAL A 153 5.69 11.44 1.00
CA VAL A 153 5.08 12.27 -0.04
C VAL A 153 3.87 11.58 -0.66
N VAL A 154 2.80 12.34 -0.92
CA VAL A 154 1.59 11.88 -1.60
C VAL A 154 1.51 12.55 -2.97
N GLN A 155 1.39 11.74 -4.03
CA GLN A 155 1.27 12.19 -5.41
C GLN A 155 -0.15 12.68 -5.72
N ASP A 156 -0.28 13.60 -6.67
CA ASP A 156 -1.59 14.06 -7.16
C ASP A 156 -2.19 13.03 -8.13
N ALA A 157 -2.79 11.97 -7.56
CA ALA A 157 -3.36 10.89 -8.34
C ALA A 157 -4.50 11.36 -9.26
N ALA A 158 -5.27 12.38 -8.85
CA ALA A 158 -6.35 12.93 -9.67
C ALA A 158 -5.80 13.66 -10.92
N ALA A 159 -4.72 14.42 -10.78
CA ALA A 159 -4.08 15.07 -11.93
C ALA A 159 -3.44 14.03 -12.87
N ILE A 160 -2.76 13.02 -12.33
CA ILE A 160 -2.19 11.91 -13.11
C ILE A 160 -3.29 11.18 -13.88
N GLY A 161 -4.40 10.87 -13.22
CA GLY A 161 -5.55 10.19 -13.84
C GLY A 161 -6.17 10.98 -14.99
N ARG A 162 -6.32 12.30 -14.84
CA ARG A 162 -6.79 13.17 -15.94
C ARG A 162 -5.87 13.10 -17.16
N ILE A 163 -4.55 13.21 -16.95
CA ILE A 163 -3.57 13.10 -18.04
C ILE A 163 -3.66 11.71 -18.71
N CYS A 164 -3.77 10.64 -17.93
CA CYS A 164 -3.92 9.30 -18.46
C CYS A 164 -5.21 9.12 -19.28
N ALA A 165 -6.32 9.69 -18.81
CA ALA A 165 -7.61 9.66 -19.51
C ALA A 165 -7.56 10.41 -20.85
N GLU A 166 -6.92 11.59 -20.90
CA GLU A 166 -6.70 12.35 -22.13
C GLU A 166 -5.87 11.59 -23.16
N LYS A 167 -4.94 10.75 -22.69
CA LYS A 167 -4.07 9.90 -23.53
C LYS A 167 -4.70 8.53 -23.84
N GLY A 168 -5.85 8.20 -23.25
CA GLY A 168 -6.51 6.89 -23.42
C GLY A 168 -5.69 5.72 -22.86
N VAL A 169 -4.83 5.95 -21.87
CA VAL A 169 -3.94 4.95 -21.26
C VAL A 169 -4.44 4.60 -19.86
N PRO A 170 -4.56 3.30 -19.50
CA PRO A 170 -4.95 2.87 -18.16
C PRO A 170 -4.01 3.39 -17.07
N PHE A 171 -4.59 3.83 -15.95
CA PHE A 171 -3.85 4.23 -14.74
C PHE A 171 -4.10 3.26 -13.61
N ALA A 172 -3.03 2.68 -13.05
CA ALA A 172 -3.04 1.80 -11.89
C ALA A 172 -2.34 2.46 -10.70
N LEU A 173 -2.91 2.31 -9.51
CA LEU A 173 -2.41 2.93 -8.28
C LEU A 173 -1.89 1.88 -7.30
N ASP A 174 -0.64 2.02 -6.84
CA ASP A 174 -0.16 1.37 -5.62
C ASP A 174 -0.55 2.24 -4.41
N ALA A 175 -1.63 1.88 -3.74
CA ALA A 175 -2.14 2.60 -2.57
C ALA A 175 -1.64 2.02 -1.24
N ALA A 176 -0.51 1.28 -1.25
CA ALA A 176 -0.01 0.56 -0.08
C ALA A 176 0.34 1.45 1.12
N GLN A 177 0.60 2.73 0.92
CA GLN A 177 0.92 3.68 1.99
C GLN A 177 -0.17 4.72 2.24
N THR A 178 -1.27 4.68 1.48
CA THR A 178 -2.33 5.69 1.58
C THR A 178 -3.68 5.11 1.94
N ALA A 179 -3.96 3.87 1.54
CA ALA A 179 -5.19 3.16 1.91
C ALA A 179 -5.32 3.07 3.44
N GLY A 180 -6.40 3.65 3.99
CA GLY A 180 -6.67 3.74 5.43
C GLY A 180 -6.00 4.91 6.16
N HIS A 181 -5.01 5.59 5.55
CA HIS A 181 -4.34 6.77 6.12
C HIS A 181 -4.94 8.09 5.63
N LEU A 182 -5.53 8.09 4.44
CA LEU A 182 -6.21 9.24 3.86
C LEU A 182 -7.30 8.77 2.90
N PRO A 183 -8.28 9.63 2.55
CA PRO A 183 -9.28 9.29 1.54
C PRO A 183 -8.62 8.98 0.19
N VAL A 184 -8.98 7.84 -0.39
CA VAL A 184 -8.56 7.41 -1.73
C VAL A 184 -9.83 7.12 -2.52
N ASP A 185 -10.10 7.94 -3.51
CA ASP A 185 -11.30 7.85 -4.33
C ASP A 185 -10.95 7.28 -5.70
N PHE A 186 -11.40 6.05 -5.95
CA PHE A 186 -11.11 5.31 -7.18
C PHE A 186 -11.64 6.03 -8.42
N GLN A 187 -12.86 6.59 -8.33
CA GLN A 187 -13.51 7.27 -9.45
C GLN A 187 -12.89 8.65 -9.71
N ALA A 188 -12.73 9.47 -8.65
CA ALA A 188 -12.16 10.81 -8.79
C ALA A 188 -10.72 10.79 -9.31
N PHE A 189 -9.98 9.71 -9.03
CA PHE A 189 -8.62 9.53 -9.55
C PHE A 189 -8.57 8.90 -10.95
N GLY A 190 -9.71 8.54 -11.54
CA GLY A 190 -9.79 7.94 -12.87
C GLY A 190 -9.05 6.62 -13.00
N LEU A 191 -9.04 5.81 -11.94
CA LEU A 191 -8.26 4.58 -11.89
C LEU A 191 -8.86 3.48 -12.78
N SER A 192 -7.97 2.67 -13.36
CA SER A 192 -8.32 1.39 -13.99
C SER A 192 -8.10 0.22 -13.04
N ALA A 193 -7.16 0.37 -12.10
CA ALA A 193 -6.86 -0.63 -11.08
C ALA A 193 -6.23 0.03 -9.84
N MET A 194 -6.40 -0.60 -8.66
CA MET A 194 -5.76 -0.19 -7.43
C MET A 194 -5.39 -1.39 -6.58
N ALA A 195 -4.15 -1.45 -6.10
CA ALA A 195 -3.67 -2.51 -5.21
C ALA A 195 -3.48 -1.99 -3.78
N VAL A 196 -3.99 -2.75 -2.79
CA VAL A 196 -3.90 -2.41 -1.36
C VAL A 196 -3.48 -3.63 -0.53
N PRO A 197 -2.59 -3.48 0.47
CA PRO A 197 -2.32 -4.51 1.46
C PRO A 197 -3.28 -4.39 2.65
N GLY A 198 -3.68 -5.50 3.24
CA GLY A 198 -4.53 -5.47 4.43
C GLY A 198 -3.81 -5.02 5.70
N HIS A 199 -2.49 -5.24 5.80
CA HIS A 199 -1.73 -5.18 7.05
C HIS A 199 -1.11 -3.83 7.42
N LYS A 200 -1.25 -2.80 6.58
CA LYS A 200 -0.76 -1.43 6.84
C LYS A 200 -1.91 -0.55 7.33
N GLY A 201 -2.18 0.59 6.69
CA GLY A 201 -3.24 1.52 7.10
C GLY A 201 -4.65 0.92 7.12
N LEU A 202 -4.88 -0.20 6.46
CA LEU A 202 -6.13 -0.97 6.57
C LEU A 202 -6.19 -1.89 7.80
N LEU A 203 -5.19 -1.87 8.68
CA LEU A 203 -5.13 -2.42 10.04
C LEU A 203 -5.40 -3.93 10.18
N GLY A 204 -5.53 -4.65 9.07
CA GLY A 204 -5.75 -6.10 9.02
C GLY A 204 -4.47 -6.92 9.26
N PRO A 205 -4.57 -8.25 9.22
CA PRO A 205 -3.42 -9.14 9.35
C PRO A 205 -2.54 -9.16 8.09
N GLY A 206 -1.33 -9.69 8.22
CA GLY A 206 -0.49 -10.03 7.08
C GLY A 206 -1.07 -11.15 6.23
N GLY A 207 -0.67 -11.24 4.96
CA GLY A 207 -1.10 -12.30 4.05
C GLY A 207 -2.50 -12.11 3.45
N VAL A 208 -3.06 -10.91 3.55
CA VAL A 208 -4.28 -10.47 2.85
C VAL A 208 -4.07 -9.10 2.22
N GLY A 209 -4.75 -8.87 1.12
CA GLY A 209 -4.80 -7.62 0.37
C GLY A 209 -5.90 -7.67 -0.66
N ALA A 210 -6.04 -6.61 -1.44
CA ALA A 210 -7.02 -6.58 -2.53
C ALA A 210 -6.45 -5.88 -3.76
N LEU A 211 -6.99 -6.29 -4.91
CA LEU A 211 -6.85 -5.64 -6.19
C LEU A 211 -8.25 -5.25 -6.66
N LEU A 212 -8.52 -3.95 -6.77
CA LEU A 212 -9.74 -3.41 -7.32
C LEU A 212 -9.55 -3.20 -8.81
N LEU A 213 -10.42 -3.77 -9.63
CA LEU A 213 -10.30 -3.76 -11.09
C LEU A 213 -11.55 -3.20 -11.74
N ARG A 214 -11.42 -2.17 -12.57
CA ARG A 214 -12.50 -1.77 -13.48
C ARG A 214 -12.76 -2.88 -14.49
N ASP A 215 -14.02 -3.11 -14.86
CA ASP A 215 -14.42 -4.26 -15.70
C ASP A 215 -13.66 -4.28 -17.04
N ASP A 216 -13.64 -3.17 -17.77
CA ASP A 216 -12.96 -3.05 -19.06
C ASP A 216 -11.45 -3.28 -18.99
N PHE A 217 -10.85 -3.03 -17.83
CA PHE A 217 -9.43 -3.30 -17.58
C PHE A 217 -9.18 -4.76 -17.18
N ALA A 218 -10.05 -5.33 -16.33
CA ALA A 218 -9.99 -6.74 -15.93
C ALA A 218 -10.01 -7.68 -17.12
N GLN A 219 -10.81 -7.35 -18.16
CA GLN A 219 -10.91 -8.13 -19.38
C GLN A 219 -9.60 -8.22 -20.18
N LYS A 220 -8.74 -7.22 -20.06
CA LYS A 220 -7.42 -7.15 -20.73
C LYS A 220 -6.33 -7.96 -20.03
N LEU A 221 -6.56 -8.33 -18.75
CA LEU A 221 -5.56 -9.03 -17.95
C LEU A 221 -5.59 -10.53 -18.19
N THR A 222 -4.42 -11.12 -18.30
CA THR A 222 -4.24 -12.58 -18.23
C THR A 222 -3.97 -12.98 -16.77
N PRO A 223 -4.72 -13.93 -16.19
CA PRO A 223 -4.44 -14.44 -14.85
C PRO A 223 -3.02 -15.00 -14.74
N LEU A 224 -2.34 -14.72 -13.64
CA LEU A 224 -0.98 -15.25 -13.38
C LEU A 224 -1.00 -16.67 -12.82
N ILE A 225 -2.07 -17.01 -12.10
CA ILE A 225 -2.21 -18.28 -11.42
C ILE A 225 -3.48 -18.94 -11.98
N ALA A 226 -3.34 -20.14 -12.48
CA ALA A 226 -4.43 -20.99 -12.92
C ALA A 226 -4.57 -22.17 -11.94
N GLY A 227 -5.83 -22.50 -11.59
CA GLY A 227 -6.11 -23.58 -10.65
C GLY A 227 -7.60 -23.69 -10.33
N GLY A 228 -7.94 -24.53 -9.38
CA GLY A 228 -9.33 -24.70 -8.97
C GLY A 228 -9.84 -23.48 -8.20
N THR A 229 -11.03 -23.03 -8.57
CA THR A 229 -11.69 -21.84 -7.98
C THR A 229 -12.86 -22.21 -7.08
N GLY A 230 -13.29 -23.48 -7.09
CA GLY A 230 -14.46 -23.93 -6.37
C GLY A 230 -15.77 -23.79 -7.14
N SER A 231 -15.75 -23.10 -8.28
CA SER A 231 -16.86 -22.96 -9.23
C SER A 231 -16.49 -23.58 -10.57
N ALA A 232 -17.48 -23.74 -11.49
CA ALA A 232 -17.29 -24.29 -12.84
C ALA A 232 -16.46 -25.58 -12.86
N SER A 233 -16.70 -26.50 -11.91
CA SER A 233 -15.90 -27.72 -11.72
C SER A 233 -16.06 -28.76 -12.86
N ASP A 234 -16.95 -28.50 -13.79
CA ASP A 234 -17.22 -29.26 -15.02
C ASP A 234 -16.32 -28.82 -16.20
N SER A 235 -15.52 -27.74 -16.01
CA SER A 235 -14.62 -27.21 -17.04
C SER A 235 -13.15 -27.29 -16.59
N GLU A 236 -12.25 -27.64 -17.52
CA GLU A 236 -10.79 -27.55 -17.32
C GLU A 236 -10.23 -26.13 -17.58
N TYR A 237 -11.06 -25.22 -18.08
CA TYR A 237 -10.70 -23.83 -18.31
C TYR A 237 -11.04 -22.96 -17.11
N LEU A 238 -10.23 -21.92 -16.87
CA LEU A 238 -10.55 -20.91 -15.85
C LEU A 238 -11.91 -20.26 -16.14
N PRO A 239 -12.74 -20.03 -15.10
CA PRO A 239 -13.99 -19.29 -15.27
C PRO A 239 -13.71 -17.89 -15.84
N PRO A 240 -14.55 -17.38 -16.76
CA PRO A 240 -14.37 -16.05 -17.34
C PRO A 240 -14.83 -14.92 -16.39
N TYR A 241 -15.62 -15.24 -15.37
CA TYR A 241 -16.25 -14.28 -14.47
C TYR A 241 -15.37 -13.99 -13.23
N LEU A 242 -15.59 -12.81 -12.64
CA LEU A 242 -14.92 -12.35 -11.43
C LEU A 242 -15.73 -12.75 -10.17
N PRO A 243 -15.06 -12.99 -9.06
CA PRO A 243 -13.62 -12.89 -8.81
C PRO A 243 -12.82 -14.14 -9.24
N ASP A 244 -13.49 -15.24 -9.57
CA ASP A 244 -12.95 -16.60 -9.74
C ASP A 244 -11.80 -16.64 -10.75
N ARG A 245 -11.89 -15.84 -11.81
CA ARG A 245 -10.83 -15.73 -12.82
C ARG A 245 -9.46 -15.39 -12.25
N PHE A 246 -9.39 -14.67 -11.12
CA PHE A 246 -8.14 -14.23 -10.51
C PHE A 246 -7.90 -14.83 -9.11
N GLU A 247 -8.84 -15.61 -8.57
CA GLU A 247 -8.76 -16.19 -7.23
C GLU A 247 -8.65 -17.71 -7.24
N SER A 248 -7.71 -18.24 -7.99
CA SER A 248 -7.43 -19.68 -7.97
C SER A 248 -6.79 -20.12 -6.65
N GLY A 249 -7.21 -21.27 -6.14
CA GLY A 249 -6.69 -21.87 -4.90
C GLY A 249 -7.61 -21.64 -3.69
N THR A 250 -7.06 -21.83 -2.50
CA THR A 250 -7.78 -21.62 -1.23
C THR A 250 -7.44 -20.26 -0.65
N ALA A 251 -8.46 -19.45 -0.41
CA ALA A 251 -8.31 -18.11 0.17
C ALA A 251 -7.81 -18.19 1.63
N ASN A 252 -7.07 -17.15 2.07
CA ASN A 252 -6.70 -16.96 3.47
C ASN A 252 -7.93 -16.49 4.29
N LEU A 253 -8.86 -17.40 4.55
CA LEU A 253 -10.10 -17.07 5.25
C LEU A 253 -9.86 -16.56 6.68
N PRO A 254 -8.96 -17.13 7.51
CA PRO A 254 -8.64 -16.54 8.81
C PRO A 254 -8.24 -15.08 8.69
N GLY A 255 -7.38 -14.76 7.71
CA GLY A 255 -6.97 -13.40 7.42
C GLY A 255 -8.12 -12.49 6.97
N CYS A 256 -9.05 -13.01 6.15
CA CYS A 256 -10.25 -12.27 5.72
C CYS A 256 -11.16 -11.90 6.91
N TYR A 257 -11.37 -12.83 7.85
CA TYR A 257 -12.14 -12.57 9.08
C TYR A 257 -11.50 -11.46 9.93
N GLY A 258 -10.18 -11.52 10.13
CA GLY A 258 -9.46 -10.47 10.86
C GLY A 258 -9.50 -9.12 10.11
N TRP A 259 -9.38 -9.14 8.79
CA TRP A 259 -9.40 -7.92 8.00
C TRP A 259 -10.78 -7.27 7.93
N GLU A 260 -11.86 -8.08 7.88
CA GLU A 260 -13.23 -7.58 7.99
C GLU A 260 -13.44 -6.81 9.31
N ALA A 261 -12.95 -7.35 10.43
CA ALA A 261 -13.02 -6.67 11.73
C ALA A 261 -12.20 -5.36 11.75
N ALA A 262 -11.04 -5.34 11.11
CA ALA A 262 -10.23 -4.13 10.97
C ALA A 262 -10.94 -3.05 10.14
N LEU A 263 -11.56 -3.41 9.03
CA LEU A 263 -12.33 -2.46 8.21
C LEU A 263 -13.56 -1.93 8.94
N ARG A 264 -14.22 -2.76 9.74
CA ARG A 264 -15.31 -2.30 10.59
C ARG A 264 -14.83 -1.25 11.60
N PHE A 265 -13.69 -1.48 12.24
CA PHE A 265 -13.07 -0.48 13.13
C PHE A 265 -12.77 0.84 12.39
N ILE A 266 -12.26 0.78 11.15
CA ILE A 266 -12.01 1.98 10.33
C ILE A 266 -13.32 2.68 9.97
N GLU A 267 -14.38 1.97 9.63
CA GLU A 267 -15.71 2.55 9.35
C GLU A 267 -16.31 3.23 10.60
N GLU A 268 -16.18 2.62 11.77
CA GLU A 268 -16.68 3.14 13.04
C GLU A 268 -15.88 4.37 13.51
N THR A 269 -14.57 4.37 13.32
CA THR A 269 -13.68 5.47 13.73
C THR A 269 -13.71 6.62 12.71
N GLY A 270 -13.80 6.29 11.43
CA GLY A 270 -13.68 7.21 10.31
C GLY A 270 -12.24 7.45 9.85
N VAL A 271 -12.01 7.36 8.52
CA VAL A 271 -10.68 7.62 7.92
C VAL A 271 -10.19 9.02 8.23
N ASP A 272 -11.07 10.02 8.24
CA ASP A 272 -10.70 11.41 8.52
C ASP A 272 -10.22 11.60 9.97
N ALA A 273 -10.82 10.90 10.94
CA ALA A 273 -10.39 10.95 12.34
C ALA A 273 -9.00 10.31 12.50
N LEU A 274 -8.77 9.14 11.88
CA LEU A 274 -7.46 8.48 11.85
C LEU A 274 -6.40 9.39 11.19
N ARG A 275 -6.73 9.98 10.06
CA ARG A 275 -5.87 10.95 9.36
C ARG A 275 -5.53 12.16 10.20
N GLN A 276 -6.52 12.78 10.87
CA GLN A 276 -6.30 13.94 11.73
C GLN A 276 -5.35 13.62 12.89
N HIS A 277 -5.54 12.45 13.52
CA HIS A 277 -4.66 11.97 14.58
C HIS A 277 -3.20 11.81 14.07
N GLU A 278 -3.00 11.09 12.97
CA GLU A 278 -1.65 10.91 12.41
C GLU A 278 -1.03 12.23 11.95
N ARG A 279 -1.83 13.16 11.38
CA ARG A 279 -1.36 14.49 10.98
C ARG A 279 -0.87 15.32 12.17
N ALA A 280 -1.60 15.30 13.28
CA ALA A 280 -1.21 16.04 14.49
C ALA A 280 0.13 15.53 15.03
N LEU A 281 0.28 14.21 15.12
CA LEU A 281 1.53 13.58 15.57
C LEU A 281 2.69 13.84 14.59
N CYS A 282 2.43 13.77 13.29
CA CYS A 282 3.43 14.04 12.26
C CYS A 282 3.90 15.51 12.31
N ALA A 283 2.97 16.47 12.44
CA ALA A 283 3.32 17.89 12.60
C ALA A 283 4.20 18.12 13.82
N ARG A 284 3.81 17.56 14.99
CA ARG A 284 4.61 17.60 16.21
C ARG A 284 6.02 17.06 16.01
N PHE A 285 6.14 15.92 15.31
CA PHE A 285 7.46 15.33 15.02
C PHE A 285 8.29 16.23 14.13
N LEU A 286 7.72 16.78 13.06
CA LEU A 286 8.42 17.66 12.11
C LEU A 286 8.86 18.99 12.76
N ASP A 287 8.02 19.56 13.61
CA ASP A 287 8.34 20.79 14.34
C ASP A 287 9.49 20.54 15.32
N GLY A 288 9.43 19.45 16.11
CA GLY A 288 10.50 19.10 17.04
C GLY A 288 11.80 18.70 16.36
N LEU A 289 11.75 18.15 15.14
CA LEU A 289 12.93 17.80 14.36
C LEU A 289 13.66 19.05 13.81
N ALA A 290 12.93 20.14 13.57
CA ALA A 290 13.51 21.37 13.00
C ALA A 290 14.62 21.97 13.86
N ASP A 291 14.55 21.77 15.18
CA ASP A 291 15.50 22.31 16.15
C ASP A 291 16.66 21.35 16.47
N ILE A 292 16.75 20.21 15.79
CA ILE A 292 17.82 19.23 16.02
C ILE A 292 18.89 19.38 14.94
N SER A 293 20.07 19.84 15.35
CA SER A 293 21.25 19.88 14.47
C SER A 293 21.83 18.47 14.29
N GLY A 294 22.50 18.23 13.16
CA GLY A 294 23.13 16.93 12.88
C GLY A 294 22.23 15.92 12.17
N VAL A 295 20.94 16.24 11.97
CA VAL A 295 20.01 15.44 11.20
C VAL A 295 19.40 16.22 10.05
N ARG A 296 18.96 15.50 9.01
CA ARG A 296 18.24 16.03 7.87
C ARG A 296 16.91 15.32 7.72
N LEU A 297 15.82 16.08 7.65
CA LEU A 297 14.53 15.55 7.18
C LEU A 297 14.65 15.22 5.68
N VAL A 298 14.17 14.03 5.29
CA VAL A 298 14.11 13.60 3.90
C VAL A 298 12.63 13.57 3.46
N GLY A 299 12.31 14.40 2.46
CA GLY A 299 10.94 14.57 1.95
C GLY A 299 10.25 15.84 2.43
N PRO A 300 8.95 16.01 2.12
CA PRO A 300 8.24 17.28 2.31
C PRO A 300 7.95 17.59 3.78
N ARG A 301 7.93 18.90 4.11
CA ARG A 301 7.35 19.41 5.38
C ARG A 301 5.86 19.67 5.27
N ASN A 302 5.34 19.87 4.06
CA ASN A 302 3.94 20.20 3.85
C ASN A 302 3.03 19.03 4.26
N MET A 303 2.17 19.27 5.26
CA MET A 303 1.25 18.29 5.83
C MET A 303 0.07 17.94 4.94
N ASP A 304 -0.24 18.73 3.90
CA ASP A 304 -1.39 18.47 3.04
C ASP A 304 -1.14 17.34 2.04
N ARG A 305 0.13 17.12 1.71
CA ARG A 305 0.56 16.14 0.71
C ARG A 305 1.54 15.12 1.29
N ARG A 306 1.22 14.61 2.49
CA ARG A 306 2.02 13.53 3.12
C ARG A 306 1.18 12.60 3.99
N VAL A 307 1.70 11.41 4.21
CA VAL A 307 1.29 10.44 5.23
C VAL A 307 2.27 10.45 6.41
N GLY A 308 1.94 9.79 7.51
CA GLY A 308 2.71 9.71 8.75
C GLY A 308 4.05 8.94 8.66
N VAL A 309 4.74 9.03 7.51
CA VAL A 309 6.07 8.42 7.27
C VAL A 309 7.12 9.53 7.27
N ILE A 310 8.09 9.46 8.17
CA ILE A 310 9.13 10.46 8.38
C ILE A 310 10.50 9.79 8.27
N SER A 311 11.30 10.19 7.29
CA SER A 311 12.68 9.71 7.15
C SER A 311 13.67 10.75 7.63
N VAL A 312 14.60 10.31 8.47
CA VAL A 312 15.68 11.10 9.03
C VAL A 312 17.01 10.54 8.56
N ASP A 313 17.88 11.41 8.08
CA ASP A 313 19.26 11.11 7.72
C ASP A 313 20.19 11.71 8.78
N PHE A 314 20.96 10.89 9.48
CA PHE A 314 21.94 11.32 10.44
C PHE A 314 23.23 11.68 9.73
N LEU A 315 23.53 12.98 9.64
CA LEU A 315 24.59 13.51 8.77
C LEU A 315 26.01 13.13 9.18
N ARG A 316 26.21 12.76 10.45
CA ARG A 316 27.54 12.45 11.04
C ARG A 316 27.70 10.99 11.44
N HIS A 317 26.66 10.19 11.31
CA HIS A 317 26.60 8.82 11.80
C HIS A 317 26.03 7.89 10.74
N ASP A 318 26.30 6.60 10.86
CA ASP A 318 25.65 5.58 10.05
C ASP A 318 24.20 5.40 10.48
N ASN A 319 23.27 5.45 9.53
CA ASN A 319 21.83 5.34 9.82
C ASN A 319 21.44 3.97 10.44
N ALA A 320 22.17 2.90 10.13
CA ALA A 320 21.90 1.59 10.73
C ALA A 320 22.38 1.53 12.19
N GLU A 321 23.52 2.15 12.52
CA GLU A 321 23.98 2.28 13.89
C GLU A 321 23.03 3.14 14.73
N MET A 322 22.49 4.22 14.16
CA MET A 322 21.51 5.06 14.84
C MET A 322 20.19 4.35 15.09
N ALA A 323 19.69 3.58 14.11
CA ALA A 323 18.50 2.75 14.30
C ALA A 323 18.70 1.69 15.41
N TYR A 324 19.86 1.06 15.44
CA TYR A 324 20.22 0.13 16.51
C TYR A 324 20.29 0.82 17.88
N ALA A 325 20.90 2.03 17.96
CA ALA A 325 20.97 2.79 19.21
C ALA A 325 19.57 3.23 19.70
N LEU A 326 18.68 3.64 18.79
CA LEU A 326 17.27 3.95 19.11
C LEU A 326 16.56 2.79 19.78
N GLU A 327 16.74 1.58 19.27
CA GLU A 327 16.17 0.38 19.88
C GLU A 327 16.87 0.04 21.20
N ALA A 328 18.20 -0.13 21.19
CA ALA A 328 18.96 -0.68 22.30
C ALA A 328 18.97 0.24 23.54
N GLN A 329 18.99 1.57 23.36
CA GLN A 329 19.10 2.54 24.45
C GLN A 329 17.75 3.15 24.85
N TYR A 330 16.81 3.28 23.90
CA TYR A 330 15.56 4.01 24.09
C TYR A 330 14.31 3.15 23.88
N GLY A 331 14.44 1.89 23.42
CA GLY A 331 13.32 1.01 23.16
C GLY A 331 12.44 1.45 21.96
N ILE A 332 12.98 2.27 21.04
CA ILE A 332 12.24 2.83 19.91
C ILE A 332 12.48 1.96 18.66
N LEU A 333 11.42 1.33 18.20
CA LEU A 333 11.44 0.41 17.06
C LEU A 333 11.21 1.19 15.77
N THR A 334 12.24 1.27 14.93
CA THR A 334 12.24 1.97 13.64
C THR A 334 12.76 1.05 12.53
N ARG A 335 12.80 1.55 11.31
CA ARG A 335 13.42 0.83 10.19
C ARG A 335 14.50 1.68 9.54
N CYS A 336 15.66 1.08 9.23
CA CYS A 336 16.73 1.75 8.48
C CYS A 336 16.93 1.15 7.08
N GLY A 337 17.65 1.89 6.23
CA GLY A 337 18.10 1.47 4.91
C GLY A 337 17.26 1.98 3.75
N LEU A 338 17.16 1.19 2.66
CA LEU A 338 16.57 1.63 1.38
C LEU A 338 15.05 1.37 1.28
N HIS A 339 14.41 0.83 2.31
CA HIS A 339 12.94 0.61 2.41
C HIS A 339 12.30 -0.04 1.18
N CYS A 340 13.07 -0.89 0.45
CA CYS A 340 12.63 -1.51 -0.81
C CYS A 340 12.28 -0.51 -1.94
N ALA A 341 12.84 0.69 -1.93
CA ALA A 341 12.62 1.73 -2.94
C ALA A 341 13.95 2.43 -3.33
N PRO A 342 14.92 1.71 -3.92
CA PRO A 342 16.24 2.27 -4.21
C PRO A 342 16.19 3.46 -5.18
N SER A 343 15.22 3.50 -6.11
CA SER A 343 15.02 4.65 -7.00
C SER A 343 14.61 5.90 -6.25
N ALA A 344 13.72 5.78 -5.26
CA ALA A 344 13.32 6.89 -4.39
C ALA A 344 14.52 7.47 -3.64
N HIS A 345 15.38 6.62 -3.08
CA HIS A 345 16.59 7.08 -2.40
C HIS A 345 17.59 7.76 -3.34
N LYS A 346 17.66 7.36 -4.64
CA LYS A 346 18.46 8.09 -5.64
C LYS A 346 17.87 9.47 -5.91
N THR A 347 16.56 9.59 -6.05
CA THR A 347 15.85 10.86 -6.24
C THR A 347 16.05 11.80 -5.04
N LEU A 348 15.93 11.26 -3.81
CA LEU A 348 16.02 12.02 -2.56
C LEU A 348 17.47 12.26 -2.07
N GLY A 349 18.48 11.78 -2.81
CA GLY A 349 19.90 11.98 -2.48
C GLY A 349 20.37 11.24 -1.23
N THR A 350 19.78 10.07 -0.93
CA THR A 350 20.12 9.23 0.23
C THR A 350 20.61 7.83 -0.15
N PHE A 351 20.83 7.58 -1.45
CA PHE A 351 21.43 6.32 -1.91
C PHE A 351 22.97 6.40 -1.84
N PRO A 352 23.69 5.34 -1.44
CA PRO A 352 23.22 3.99 -1.08
C PRO A 352 22.87 3.79 0.39
N GLN A 353 23.11 4.75 1.26
CA GLN A 353 23.07 4.65 2.72
C GLN A 353 21.65 4.47 3.26
N GLY A 354 20.65 5.05 2.59
CA GLY A 354 19.27 5.04 3.06
C GLY A 354 19.02 6.05 4.18
N THR A 355 17.99 5.80 4.98
CA THR A 355 17.55 6.67 6.08
C THR A 355 17.08 5.84 7.27
N VAL A 356 16.97 6.46 8.46
CA VAL A 356 16.14 5.95 9.56
C VAL A 356 14.72 6.44 9.34
N ARG A 357 13.78 5.51 9.22
CA ARG A 357 12.36 5.81 8.98
C ARG A 357 11.55 5.61 10.25
N PHE A 358 10.85 6.65 10.65
CA PHE A 358 9.81 6.64 11.67
C PHE A 358 8.46 6.64 10.96
N SER A 359 7.54 5.81 11.38
CA SER A 359 6.20 5.80 10.82
C SER A 359 5.15 5.65 11.90
N LEU A 360 4.32 6.67 11.98
CA LEU A 360 3.24 6.83 12.94
C LEU A 360 2.03 5.97 12.50
N GLY A 361 1.21 5.59 13.45
CA GLY A 361 0.00 4.83 13.17
C GLY A 361 -1.13 5.23 14.12
N TRP A 362 -2.27 4.58 13.98
CA TRP A 362 -3.50 4.87 14.71
C TRP A 362 -3.36 4.83 16.25
N ALA A 363 -2.43 4.02 16.77
CA ALA A 363 -2.19 3.85 18.20
C ALA A 363 -0.97 4.65 18.72
N SER A 364 -0.24 5.33 17.85
CA SER A 364 0.88 6.19 18.27
C SER A 364 0.38 7.38 19.11
N THR A 365 1.20 7.84 20.05
CA THR A 365 0.85 8.91 20.98
C THR A 365 1.81 10.10 20.87
N GLU A 366 1.43 11.25 21.46
CA GLU A 366 2.34 12.40 21.59
C GLU A 366 3.58 12.06 22.43
N ALA A 367 3.42 11.23 23.46
CA ALA A 367 4.53 10.77 24.29
C ALA A 367 5.56 9.95 23.50
N ASP A 368 5.10 9.12 22.54
CA ASP A 368 5.99 8.37 21.65
C ASP A 368 6.79 9.29 20.75
N VAL A 369 6.14 10.34 20.22
CA VAL A 369 6.79 11.37 19.41
C VAL A 369 7.85 12.13 20.22
N ASP A 370 7.51 12.58 21.43
CA ASP A 370 8.41 13.32 22.29
C ASP A 370 9.63 12.47 22.69
N ALA A 371 9.42 11.21 23.03
CA ALA A 371 10.49 10.26 23.32
C ALA A 371 11.40 10.05 22.12
N ALA A 372 10.83 9.91 20.90
CA ALA A 372 11.61 9.77 19.68
C ALA A 372 12.46 11.01 19.40
N LEU A 373 11.90 12.21 19.54
CA LEU A 373 12.63 13.48 19.36
C LEU A 373 13.75 13.65 20.40
N ALA A 374 13.51 13.28 21.65
CA ALA A 374 14.54 13.30 22.71
C ALA A 374 15.70 12.35 22.39
N ALA A 375 15.38 11.13 21.93
CA ALA A 375 16.38 10.14 21.53
C ALA A 375 17.19 10.60 20.30
N ILE A 376 16.52 11.13 19.26
CA ILE A 376 17.19 11.70 18.07
C ILE A 376 18.15 12.81 18.48
N ARG A 377 17.73 13.73 19.36
CA ARG A 377 18.57 14.84 19.86
C ARG A 377 19.80 14.35 20.62
N ALA A 378 19.67 13.26 21.35
CA ALA A 378 20.78 12.67 22.11
C ALA A 378 21.79 11.92 21.23
N LEU A 379 21.35 11.44 20.04
CA LEU A 379 22.17 10.65 19.11
C LEU A 379 22.74 11.48 17.94
N ALA A 380 22.24 12.69 17.70
CA ALA A 380 22.66 13.57 16.61
C ALA A 380 23.93 14.35 16.96
#